data_863ac8d516c140d21d6b8b3723d1c1fe
#
_entry.id   863ac8d516c140d21d6b8b3723d1c1fe
#
_cell.length_a   1.000
_cell.length_b   1.000
_cell.length_c   1.000
_cell.angle_alpha   90.00
_cell.angle_beta   90.00
_cell.angle_gamma   90.00
#
_symmetry.space_group_name_H-M   'P 1'
#
loop_
_entity.id
_entity.type
_entity.pdbx_description
1 polymer ?
#
loop_
_entity_poly.entity_id
_entity_poly.type
_entity_poly.pdbx_seq_one_letter_code
_entity_poly.pdbx_strand_id
1 'polypeptide(L)'
;NNFDVKASLACLVIIRDDRLPARRIPLREKPLQRYLLPYRGLLGLLLIAIAWPLSQQISQNLFFPLWLGFILLVDGLVLRRTGTSLAVRSPKIMVVMFIVASPYWWAFEGINEITQNWVYVTSTEEDSGGLVGVIEASLSYSTVIPAVFEVSELIGSFGFIKRFARLPSLVLSRPQIILAGVFGLGSLVTMLIW
;
A
#
# COMPACT_ATOMS: atom_id res chain seq x y z
N ASN A 1 -12.61 -6.47 -26.64
CA ASN A 1 -12.05 -6.54 -25.28
C ASN A 1 -11.32 -5.23 -24.97
N ASN A 2 -12.08 -4.14 -24.86
CA ASN A 2 -11.56 -2.88 -24.36
C ASN A 2 -11.50 -2.98 -22.84
N PHE A 3 -10.31 -3.21 -22.34
CA PHE A 3 -10.00 -2.99 -20.93
C PHE A 3 -10.21 -1.50 -20.66
N ASP A 4 -11.23 -1.16 -19.90
CA ASP A 4 -11.59 0.22 -19.62
C ASP A 4 -10.58 0.81 -18.62
N VAL A 5 -9.47 1.30 -19.17
CA VAL A 5 -8.39 1.98 -18.44
C VAL A 5 -8.93 3.17 -17.63
N LYS A 6 -10.08 3.73 -18.02
CA LYS A 6 -10.74 4.82 -17.29
C LYS A 6 -11.29 4.37 -15.95
N ALA A 7 -11.70 3.10 -15.80
CA ALA A 7 -12.17 2.56 -14.52
C ALA A 7 -11.02 2.35 -13.52
N SER A 8 -9.81 2.01 -13.99
CA SER A 8 -8.64 1.83 -13.11
C SER A 8 -8.05 3.14 -12.60
N LEU A 9 -8.07 4.22 -13.42
CA LEU A 9 -7.62 5.54 -12.99
C LEU A 9 -8.62 6.24 -12.07
N ALA A 10 -9.91 5.93 -12.16
CA ALA A 10 -10.92 6.46 -11.24
C ALA A 10 -10.79 5.93 -9.81
N CYS A 11 -10.12 4.81 -9.60
CA CYS A 11 -9.81 4.28 -8.27
C CYS A 11 -8.66 5.03 -7.57
N LEU A 12 -7.79 5.68 -8.32
CA LEU A 12 -6.62 6.41 -7.79
C LEU A 12 -6.96 7.86 -7.40
N VAL A 13 -8.03 8.40 -7.95
CA VAL A 13 -8.57 9.70 -7.58
C VAL A 13 -9.94 9.46 -6.98
N ILE A 14 -10.11 9.70 -5.68
CA ILE A 14 -11.41 9.70 -5.00
C ILE A 14 -12.23 10.88 -5.56
N ILE A 15 -12.65 10.77 -6.81
CA ILE A 15 -13.70 11.61 -7.38
C ILE A 15 -15.00 10.89 -7.05
N ARG A 16 -15.57 11.23 -5.90
CA ARG A 16 -16.92 10.85 -5.56
C ARG A 16 -17.85 11.62 -6.48
N ASP A 17 -18.26 10.99 -7.56
CA ASP A 17 -19.41 11.49 -8.32
C ASP A 17 -20.68 11.27 -7.48
N ASP A 18 -21.11 12.31 -6.78
CA ASP A 18 -22.29 12.29 -5.92
C ASP A 18 -23.62 12.06 -6.71
N ARG A 19 -23.55 11.92 -8.02
CA ARG A 19 -24.71 11.66 -8.90
C ARG A 19 -24.97 10.17 -9.12
N LEU A 20 -24.05 9.28 -8.71
CA LEU A 20 -24.29 7.86 -8.81
C LEU A 20 -24.96 7.36 -7.54
N PRO A 21 -26.18 6.80 -7.61
CA PRO A 21 -26.78 6.15 -6.47
C PRO A 21 -25.83 5.05 -5.99
N ALA A 22 -25.57 5.01 -4.70
CA ALA A 22 -24.71 4.00 -4.07
C ALA A 22 -25.29 2.62 -4.41
N ARG A 23 -24.90 2.07 -5.55
CA ARG A 23 -25.27 0.75 -5.99
C ARG A 23 -24.55 -0.21 -5.04
N ARG A 24 -25.25 -0.63 -3.99
CA ARG A 24 -24.80 -1.76 -3.19
C ARG A 24 -24.77 -2.96 -4.13
N ILE A 25 -23.62 -3.25 -4.71
CA ILE A 25 -23.39 -4.49 -5.45
C ILE A 25 -23.45 -5.57 -4.37
N PRO A 26 -24.46 -6.46 -4.38
CA PRO A 26 -24.47 -7.58 -3.47
C PRO A 26 -23.28 -8.46 -3.86
N LEU A 27 -22.20 -8.38 -3.07
CA LEU A 27 -21.07 -9.27 -3.24
C LEU A 27 -21.58 -10.68 -2.97
N ARG A 28 -21.71 -11.47 -4.04
CA ARG A 28 -21.97 -12.89 -3.94
C ARG A 28 -20.71 -13.53 -3.37
N GLU A 29 -20.58 -13.48 -2.05
CA GLU A 29 -19.44 -14.07 -1.34
C GLU A 29 -19.38 -15.56 -1.68
N LYS A 30 -18.22 -16.00 -2.18
CA LYS A 30 -17.94 -17.42 -2.32
C LYS A 30 -17.91 -18.03 -0.91
N PRO A 31 -18.54 -19.18 -0.66
CA PRO A 31 -18.67 -19.74 0.69
C PRO A 31 -17.32 -19.91 1.41
N LEU A 32 -16.26 -20.28 0.69
CA LEU A 32 -14.91 -20.41 1.23
C LEU A 32 -14.36 -19.08 1.80
N GLN A 33 -14.68 -17.98 1.15
CA GLN A 33 -14.24 -16.63 1.55
C GLN A 33 -14.83 -16.25 2.91
N ARG A 34 -16.07 -16.64 3.20
CA ARG A 34 -16.76 -16.37 4.47
C ARG A 34 -16.10 -17.06 5.67
N TYR A 35 -15.51 -18.23 5.48
CA TYR A 35 -14.80 -18.96 6.55
C TYR A 35 -13.38 -18.45 6.79
N LEU A 36 -12.68 -17.96 5.76
CA LEU A 36 -11.31 -17.43 5.87
C LEU A 36 -11.27 -15.99 6.40
N LEU A 37 -12.37 -15.26 6.32
CA LEU A 37 -12.51 -13.86 6.70
C LEU A 37 -12.11 -13.56 8.16
N PRO A 38 -12.56 -14.32 9.18
CA PRO A 38 -12.23 -14.01 10.57
C PRO A 38 -10.77 -14.29 10.93
N TYR A 39 -10.08 -15.16 10.18
CA TYR A 39 -8.73 -15.62 10.54
C TYR A 39 -7.60 -14.76 9.94
N ARG A 40 -7.87 -13.90 8.97
CA ARG A 40 -6.83 -13.07 8.33
C ARG A 40 -6.13 -12.15 9.32
N GLY A 41 -6.89 -11.41 10.11
CA GLY A 41 -6.33 -10.54 11.13
C GLY A 41 -5.54 -11.31 12.20
N LEU A 42 -6.02 -12.51 12.58
CA LEU A 42 -5.31 -13.38 13.50
C LEU A 42 -4.02 -13.91 12.89
N LEU A 43 -4.04 -14.34 11.62
CA LEU A 43 -2.84 -14.76 10.89
C LEU A 43 -1.84 -13.62 10.80
N GLY A 44 -2.30 -12.40 10.49
CA GLY A 44 -1.46 -11.21 10.47
C GLY A 44 -0.80 -10.94 11.82
N LEU A 45 -1.58 -11.01 12.90
CA LEU A 45 -1.07 -10.85 14.26
C LEU A 45 -0.03 -11.93 14.62
N LEU A 46 -0.27 -13.17 14.25
CA LEU A 46 0.67 -14.27 14.48
C LEU A 46 1.97 -14.07 13.71
N LEU A 47 1.89 -13.65 12.44
CA LEU A 47 3.09 -13.34 11.65
C LEU A 47 3.91 -12.23 12.29
N ILE A 48 3.27 -11.16 12.76
CA ILE A 48 3.97 -10.08 13.48
C ILE A 48 4.59 -10.59 14.77
N ALA A 49 3.82 -11.32 15.59
CA ALA A 49 4.28 -11.84 16.88
C ALA A 49 5.48 -12.79 16.75
N ILE A 50 5.58 -13.50 15.64
CA ILE A 50 6.70 -14.40 15.34
C ILE A 50 7.86 -13.63 14.69
N ALA A 51 7.57 -12.85 13.64
CA ALA A 51 8.60 -12.19 12.86
C ALA A 51 9.32 -11.09 13.65
N TRP A 52 8.60 -10.34 14.50
CA TRP A 52 9.20 -9.24 15.27
C TRP A 52 10.34 -9.69 16.21
N PRO A 53 10.16 -10.65 17.13
CA PRO A 53 11.25 -11.09 17.99
C PRO A 53 12.36 -11.84 17.23
N LEU A 54 12.01 -12.58 16.17
CA LEU A 54 13.00 -13.27 15.36
C LEU A 54 13.86 -12.30 14.54
N SER A 55 13.32 -11.20 14.05
CA SER A 55 14.09 -10.18 13.32
C SER A 55 15.16 -9.52 14.19
N GLN A 56 14.96 -9.47 15.53
CA GLN A 56 15.94 -8.93 16.46
C GLN A 56 17.09 -9.92 16.78
N GLN A 57 16.88 -11.20 16.53
CA GLN A 57 17.82 -12.26 16.96
C GLN A 57 18.53 -12.95 15.81
N ILE A 58 17.88 -13.12 14.67
CA ILE A 58 18.36 -14.04 13.63
C ILE A 58 18.73 -13.28 12.34
N SER A 59 17.89 -12.39 11.84
CA SER A 59 18.10 -11.74 10.55
C SER A 59 17.14 -10.60 10.29
N GLN A 60 17.63 -9.58 9.60
CA GLN A 60 16.81 -8.48 9.07
C GLN A 60 15.89 -8.93 7.92
N ASN A 61 16.09 -10.12 7.37
CA ASN A 61 15.33 -10.68 6.23
C ASN A 61 13.87 -11.01 6.57
N LEU A 62 13.45 -10.80 7.83
CA LEU A 62 12.06 -10.96 8.27
C LEU A 62 11.19 -9.72 8.06
N PHE A 63 11.70 -8.69 7.38
CA PHE A 63 10.94 -7.48 7.07
C PHE A 63 9.69 -7.79 6.22
N PHE A 64 9.85 -8.61 5.17
CA PHE A 64 8.70 -8.98 4.34
C PHE A 64 7.58 -9.70 5.13
N PRO A 65 7.83 -10.78 5.88
CA PRO A 65 6.77 -11.43 6.66
C PRO A 65 6.17 -10.52 7.74
N LEU A 66 6.96 -9.62 8.34
CA LEU A 66 6.46 -8.63 9.29
C LEU A 66 5.44 -7.68 8.64
N TRP A 67 5.78 -7.10 7.50
CA TRP A 67 4.90 -6.18 6.79
C TRP A 67 3.71 -6.89 6.14
N LEU A 68 3.88 -8.11 5.65
CA LEU A 68 2.77 -8.94 5.19
C LEU A 68 1.79 -9.23 6.33
N GLY A 69 2.32 -9.54 7.53
CA GLY A 69 1.52 -9.68 8.74
C GLY A 69 0.74 -8.41 9.07
N PHE A 70 1.38 -7.25 8.97
CA PHE A 70 0.74 -5.95 9.18
C PHE A 70 -0.40 -5.70 8.18
N ILE A 71 -0.17 -5.95 6.89
CA ILE A 71 -1.19 -5.80 5.83
C ILE A 71 -2.39 -6.71 6.13
N LEU A 72 -2.16 -7.98 6.46
CA LEU A 72 -3.23 -8.93 6.78
C LEU A 72 -3.98 -8.55 8.06
N LEU A 73 -3.29 -8.02 9.06
CA LEU A 73 -3.91 -7.54 10.30
C LEU A 73 -4.84 -6.35 10.02
N VAL A 74 -4.35 -5.37 9.25
CA VAL A 74 -5.12 -4.17 8.92
C VAL A 74 -6.31 -4.53 8.03
N ASP A 75 -6.13 -5.37 6.98
CA ASP A 75 -7.22 -5.88 6.14
C ASP A 75 -8.30 -6.58 7.00
N GLY A 76 -7.89 -7.42 7.95
CA GLY A 76 -8.78 -8.08 8.89
C GLY A 76 -9.55 -7.12 9.80
N LEU A 77 -8.90 -6.04 10.27
CA LEU A 77 -9.54 -4.99 11.06
C LEU A 77 -10.55 -4.20 10.24
N VAL A 78 -10.21 -3.80 9.02
CA VAL A 78 -11.11 -3.12 8.08
C VAL A 78 -12.34 -3.99 7.83
N LEU A 79 -12.11 -5.26 7.51
CA LEU A 79 -13.18 -6.22 7.25
C LEU A 79 -14.14 -6.35 8.44
N ARG A 80 -13.63 -6.47 9.66
CA ARG A 80 -14.46 -6.53 10.88
C ARG A 80 -15.27 -5.26 11.12
N ARG A 81 -14.73 -4.10 10.76
CA ARG A 81 -15.37 -2.80 10.99
C ARG A 81 -16.39 -2.44 9.93
N THR A 82 -16.13 -2.80 8.67
CA THR A 82 -16.94 -2.33 7.52
C THR A 82 -17.70 -3.44 6.81
N GLY A 83 -17.42 -4.71 7.13
CA GLY A 83 -17.97 -5.88 6.46
C GLY A 83 -17.32 -6.20 5.11
N THR A 84 -16.31 -5.43 4.70
CA THR A 84 -15.55 -5.63 3.46
C THR A 84 -14.14 -5.07 3.62
N SER A 85 -13.20 -5.47 2.75
CA SER A 85 -11.84 -4.94 2.69
C SER A 85 -11.32 -4.93 1.27
N LEU A 86 -10.19 -4.29 1.00
CA LEU A 86 -9.60 -4.22 -0.32
C LEU A 86 -9.27 -5.61 -0.86
N ALA A 87 -8.66 -6.47 -0.06
CA ALA A 87 -8.33 -7.84 -0.46
C ALA A 87 -9.57 -8.69 -0.77
N VAL A 88 -10.73 -8.39 -0.15
CA VAL A 88 -12.00 -9.08 -0.44
C VAL A 88 -12.66 -8.55 -1.70
N ARG A 89 -12.74 -7.22 -1.83
CA ARG A 89 -13.41 -6.59 -2.98
C ARG A 89 -12.64 -6.76 -4.28
N SER A 90 -11.33 -6.66 -4.21
CA SER A 90 -10.48 -6.60 -5.40
C SER A 90 -9.13 -7.30 -5.19
N PRO A 91 -9.13 -8.64 -5.00
CA PRO A 91 -7.89 -9.39 -4.76
C PRO A 91 -6.87 -9.25 -5.89
N LYS A 92 -7.33 -9.09 -7.13
CA LYS A 92 -6.46 -8.83 -8.28
C LYS A 92 -5.71 -7.49 -8.17
N ILE A 93 -6.42 -6.45 -7.71
CA ILE A 93 -5.80 -5.13 -7.50
C ILE A 93 -4.78 -5.22 -6.37
N MET A 94 -5.08 -5.94 -5.30
CA MET A 94 -4.12 -6.18 -4.21
C MET A 94 -2.83 -6.80 -4.74
N VAL A 95 -2.94 -7.86 -5.55
CA VAL A 95 -1.76 -8.50 -6.18
C VAL A 95 -1.00 -7.53 -7.08
N VAL A 96 -1.70 -6.75 -7.90
CA VAL A 96 -1.08 -5.73 -8.76
C VAL A 96 -0.33 -4.69 -7.92
N MET A 97 -0.86 -4.26 -6.77
CA MET A 97 -0.18 -3.34 -5.87
C MET A 97 1.14 -3.91 -5.36
N PHE A 98 1.20 -5.19 -4.98
CA PHE A 98 2.46 -5.84 -4.60
C PHE A 98 3.47 -5.84 -5.76
N ILE A 99 3.01 -6.16 -6.98
CA ILE A 99 3.89 -6.20 -8.16
C ILE A 99 4.43 -4.81 -8.51
N VAL A 100 3.59 -3.78 -8.45
CA VAL A 100 3.96 -2.40 -8.84
C VAL A 100 4.79 -1.72 -7.74
N ALA A 101 4.57 -2.07 -6.47
CA ALA A 101 5.26 -1.43 -5.35
C ALA A 101 6.79 -1.65 -5.41
N SER A 102 7.24 -2.83 -5.83
CA SER A 102 8.67 -3.15 -5.88
C SER A 102 9.43 -2.25 -6.86
N PRO A 103 9.13 -2.20 -8.16
CA PRO A 103 9.84 -1.30 -9.08
C PRO A 103 9.65 0.18 -8.74
N TYR A 104 8.50 0.54 -8.16
CA TYR A 104 8.26 1.90 -7.70
C TYR A 104 9.25 2.29 -6.58
N TRP A 105 9.47 1.41 -5.60
CA TRP A 105 10.42 1.69 -4.53
C TRP A 105 11.87 1.64 -5.02
N TRP A 106 12.22 0.74 -5.95
CA TRP A 106 13.53 0.73 -6.58
C TRP A 106 13.89 2.05 -7.26
N ALA A 107 12.90 2.77 -7.80
CA ALA A 107 13.13 4.12 -8.33
C ALA A 107 13.54 5.10 -7.22
N PHE A 108 12.97 4.99 -6.01
CA PHE A 108 13.40 5.80 -4.85
C PHE A 108 14.80 5.41 -4.37
N GLU A 109 15.14 4.13 -4.37
CA GLU A 109 16.51 3.69 -4.04
C GLU A 109 17.52 4.27 -5.02
N GLY A 110 17.22 4.24 -6.32
CA GLY A 110 18.07 4.87 -7.33
C GLY A 110 18.23 6.38 -7.13
N ILE A 111 17.20 7.07 -6.63
CA ILE A 111 17.31 8.48 -6.24
C ILE A 111 18.17 8.62 -4.97
N ASN A 112 17.97 7.72 -4.00
CA ASN A 112 18.71 7.75 -2.74
C ASN A 112 20.21 7.51 -2.91
N GLU A 113 20.61 6.71 -3.90
CA GLU A 113 22.04 6.54 -4.26
C GLU A 113 22.72 7.87 -4.57
N ILE A 114 21.98 8.84 -5.08
CA ILE A 114 22.48 10.18 -5.43
C ILE A 114 22.33 11.15 -4.25
N THR A 115 21.16 11.14 -3.60
CA THR A 115 20.80 12.15 -2.58
C THR A 115 21.28 11.78 -1.18
N GLN A 116 21.57 10.51 -0.92
CA GLN A 116 22.00 9.97 0.39
C GLN A 116 21.08 10.40 1.55
N ASN A 117 19.76 10.49 1.31
CA ASN A 117 18.79 10.99 2.30
C ASN A 117 18.55 9.98 3.44
N TRP A 118 18.75 8.70 3.17
CA TRP A 118 18.66 7.65 4.20
C TRP A 118 19.70 6.56 3.97
N VAL A 119 20.07 5.93 5.05
CA VAL A 119 20.96 4.77 5.06
C VAL A 119 20.32 3.65 5.84
N TYR A 120 20.53 2.42 5.38
CA TYR A 120 20.10 1.24 6.12
C TYR A 120 21.20 0.86 7.11
N VAL A 121 20.84 0.84 8.40
CA VAL A 121 21.77 0.37 9.44
C VAL A 121 21.63 -1.15 9.52
N THR A 122 22.58 -1.85 8.92
CA THR A 122 22.65 -3.30 8.99
C THR A 122 23.57 -3.70 10.13
N SER A 123 23.14 -4.68 10.93
CA SER A 123 23.90 -5.14 12.12
C SER A 123 24.99 -6.16 11.79
N THR A 124 25.07 -6.64 10.54
CA THR A 124 26.03 -7.64 10.08
C THR A 124 26.64 -7.22 8.75
N GLU A 125 27.96 -7.37 8.63
CA GLU A 125 28.69 -7.19 7.37
C GLU A 125 28.36 -8.28 6.32
N GLU A 126 27.61 -9.29 6.68
CA GLU A 126 27.01 -10.26 5.76
C GLU A 126 25.77 -9.63 5.09
N ASP A 127 26.00 -8.56 4.37
CA ASP A 127 25.04 -8.07 3.42
C ASP A 127 24.80 -9.20 2.41
N SER A 128 23.55 -9.63 2.26
CA SER A 128 23.15 -10.60 1.24
C SER A 128 23.34 -9.96 -0.14
N GLY A 129 24.60 -9.72 -0.50
CA GLY A 129 24.97 -9.13 -1.78
C GLY A 129 24.51 -9.99 -2.95
N GLY A 130 24.42 -9.41 -4.12
CA GLY A 130 24.06 -10.12 -5.34
C GLY A 130 22.56 -10.40 -5.47
N LEU A 131 22.22 -11.50 -6.14
CA LEU A 131 20.82 -11.80 -6.52
C LEU A 131 19.90 -12.02 -5.32
N VAL A 132 20.40 -12.61 -4.24
CA VAL A 132 19.63 -12.89 -3.02
C VAL A 132 19.18 -11.59 -2.37
N GLY A 133 20.08 -10.63 -2.18
CA GLY A 133 19.75 -9.33 -1.61
C GLY A 133 18.75 -8.54 -2.47
N VAL A 134 18.89 -8.61 -3.80
CA VAL A 134 17.92 -7.99 -4.72
C VAL A 134 16.52 -8.59 -4.58
N ILE A 135 16.43 -9.93 -4.42
CA ILE A 135 15.14 -10.60 -4.23
C ILE A 135 14.52 -10.21 -2.89
N GLU A 136 15.29 -10.22 -1.81
CA GLU A 136 14.82 -9.87 -0.46
C GLU A 136 14.36 -8.42 -0.39
N ALA A 137 15.13 -7.49 -0.94
CA ALA A 137 14.76 -6.08 -1.05
C ALA A 137 13.49 -5.91 -1.88
N SER A 138 13.38 -6.58 -3.04
CA SER A 138 12.21 -6.51 -3.91
C SER A 138 10.95 -7.03 -3.22
N LEU A 139 11.04 -8.12 -2.46
CA LEU A 139 9.94 -8.63 -1.64
C LEU A 139 9.53 -7.63 -0.57
N SER A 140 10.50 -7.03 0.13
CA SER A 140 10.26 -6.02 1.16
C SER A 140 9.57 -4.80 0.57
N TYR A 141 10.05 -4.27 -0.53
CA TYR A 141 9.49 -3.12 -1.23
C TYR A 141 8.09 -3.38 -1.79
N SER A 142 7.79 -4.63 -2.14
CA SER A 142 6.47 -5.00 -2.65
C SER A 142 5.34 -4.72 -1.65
N THR A 143 5.62 -4.64 -0.35
CA THR A 143 4.64 -4.43 0.71
C THR A 143 4.22 -2.97 0.91
N VAL A 144 5.00 -2.01 0.40
CA VAL A 144 4.83 -0.58 0.74
C VAL A 144 3.48 -0.04 0.26
N ILE A 145 3.17 -0.17 -1.02
CA ILE A 145 1.90 0.33 -1.57
C ILE A 145 0.68 -0.37 -0.93
N PRO A 146 0.62 -1.70 -0.85
CA PRO A 146 -0.48 -2.36 -0.17
C PRO A 146 -0.68 -1.90 1.27
N ALA A 147 0.39 -1.73 2.05
CA ALA A 147 0.31 -1.27 3.43
C ALA A 147 -0.31 0.13 3.54
N VAL A 148 0.11 1.06 2.68
CA VAL A 148 -0.43 2.43 2.66
C VAL A 148 -1.94 2.43 2.34
N PHE A 149 -2.37 1.64 1.35
CA PHE A 149 -3.78 1.56 0.98
C PHE A 149 -4.63 0.92 2.07
N GLU A 150 -4.16 -0.14 2.72
CA GLU A 150 -4.86 -0.78 3.84
C GLU A 150 -5.01 0.16 5.04
N VAL A 151 -3.95 0.88 5.40
CA VAL A 151 -4.00 1.88 6.47
C VAL A 151 -4.95 3.02 6.11
N SER A 152 -4.93 3.50 4.86
CA SER A 152 -5.85 4.52 4.37
C SER A 152 -7.31 4.06 4.50
N GLU A 153 -7.60 2.81 4.15
CA GLU A 153 -8.94 2.24 4.28
C GLU A 153 -9.37 2.11 5.76
N LEU A 154 -8.44 1.67 6.62
CA LEU A 154 -8.69 1.61 8.05
C LEU A 154 -9.02 2.99 8.62
N ILE A 155 -8.21 4.01 8.32
CA ILE A 155 -8.44 5.38 8.75
C ILE A 155 -9.79 5.87 8.24
N GLY A 156 -10.11 5.64 6.95
CA GLY A 156 -11.41 6.00 6.36
C GLY A 156 -12.60 5.31 7.01
N SER A 157 -12.40 4.19 7.71
CA SER A 157 -13.46 3.46 8.42
C SER A 157 -13.92 4.15 9.70
N PHE A 158 -13.16 5.11 10.24
CA PHE A 158 -13.51 5.81 11.47
C PHE A 158 -14.55 6.92 11.25
N GLY A 159 -15.50 7.00 12.15
CA GLY A 159 -16.62 7.95 12.04
C GLY A 159 -16.20 9.42 12.03
N PHE A 160 -15.09 9.79 12.70
CA PHE A 160 -14.59 11.16 12.72
C PHE A 160 -14.05 11.60 11.36
N ILE A 161 -13.50 10.71 10.55
CA ILE A 161 -13.04 11.00 9.18
C ILE A 161 -14.20 11.38 8.27
N LYS A 162 -15.41 10.84 8.50
CA LYS A 162 -16.60 11.20 7.74
C LYS A 162 -16.98 12.68 7.89
N ARG A 163 -16.52 13.35 8.96
CA ARG A 163 -16.71 14.80 9.14
C ARG A 163 -15.89 15.58 8.11
N PHE A 164 -14.69 15.11 7.78
CA PHE A 164 -13.84 15.73 6.75
C PHE A 164 -14.40 15.54 5.34
N ALA A 165 -15.20 14.50 5.10
CA ALA A 165 -15.89 14.32 3.82
C ALA A 165 -16.94 15.43 3.51
N ARG A 166 -17.27 16.27 4.50
CA ARG A 166 -18.13 17.45 4.32
C ARG A 166 -17.34 18.69 3.90
N LEU A 167 -16.02 18.65 3.95
CA LEU A 167 -15.20 19.74 3.44
C LEU A 167 -15.36 19.80 1.92
N PRO A 168 -15.36 21.03 1.34
CA PRO A 168 -15.43 21.17 -0.11
C PRO A 168 -14.26 20.41 -0.75
N SER A 169 -14.56 19.61 -1.76
CA SER A 169 -13.52 18.91 -2.51
C SER A 169 -12.63 19.93 -3.22
N LEU A 170 -11.33 19.84 -3.01
CA LEU A 170 -10.36 20.58 -3.80
C LEU A 170 -10.34 19.97 -5.22
N VAL A 171 -11.11 20.55 -6.10
CA VAL A 171 -11.08 20.20 -7.55
C VAL A 171 -9.99 21.04 -8.19
N LEU A 172 -8.83 20.43 -8.37
CA LEU A 172 -7.73 21.07 -9.09
C LEU A 172 -8.06 21.11 -10.59
N SER A 173 -7.93 22.27 -11.17
CA SER A 173 -8.00 22.45 -12.63
C SER A 173 -6.77 21.80 -13.30
N ARG A 174 -6.91 21.45 -14.60
CA ARG A 174 -5.78 20.90 -15.37
C ARG A 174 -4.48 21.71 -15.24
N PRO A 175 -4.49 23.06 -15.37
CA PRO A 175 -3.27 23.85 -15.21
C PRO A 175 -2.68 23.77 -13.80
N GLN A 176 -3.51 23.68 -12.74
CA GLN A 176 -3.04 23.51 -11.37
C GLN A 176 -2.37 22.14 -11.15
N ILE A 177 -2.89 21.08 -11.75
CA ILE A 177 -2.27 19.75 -11.73
C ILE A 177 -0.91 19.77 -12.44
N ILE A 178 -0.85 20.39 -13.61
CA ILE A 178 0.41 20.54 -14.37
C ILE A 178 1.41 21.36 -13.56
N LEU A 179 0.99 22.48 -12.99
CA LEU A 179 1.85 23.35 -12.18
C LEU A 179 2.39 22.59 -10.95
N ALA A 180 1.55 21.84 -10.24
CA ALA A 180 1.97 21.01 -9.12
C ALA A 180 2.97 19.93 -9.57
N GLY A 181 2.76 19.31 -10.72
CA GLY A 181 3.69 18.34 -11.31
C GLY A 181 5.04 18.95 -11.68
N VAL A 182 5.03 20.13 -12.32
CA VAL A 182 6.25 20.87 -12.66
C VAL A 182 7.01 21.29 -11.40
N PHE A 183 6.29 21.77 -10.37
CA PHE A 183 6.90 22.13 -9.09
C PHE A 183 7.53 20.92 -8.40
N GLY A 184 6.80 19.78 -8.35
CA GLY A 184 7.32 18.54 -7.78
C GLY A 184 8.55 18.01 -8.52
N LEU A 185 8.52 18.03 -9.85
CA LEU A 185 9.67 17.63 -10.68
C LEU A 185 10.85 18.59 -10.47
N GLY A 186 10.59 19.90 -10.43
CA GLY A 186 11.63 20.91 -10.17
C GLY A 186 12.29 20.72 -8.80
N SER A 187 11.49 20.42 -7.77
CA SER A 187 11.99 20.10 -6.42
C SER A 187 12.87 18.84 -6.43
N LEU A 188 12.45 17.80 -7.14
CA LEU A 188 13.24 16.58 -7.30
C LEU A 188 14.57 16.86 -7.99
N VAL A 189 14.56 17.59 -9.10
CA VAL A 189 15.78 17.97 -9.84
C VAL A 189 16.71 18.78 -8.95
N THR A 190 16.18 19.71 -8.15
CA THR A 190 16.98 20.49 -7.21
C THR A 190 17.65 19.59 -6.17
N MET A 191 16.93 18.60 -5.62
CA MET A 191 17.51 17.62 -4.70
C MET A 191 18.60 16.74 -5.32
N LEU A 192 18.55 16.51 -6.63
CA LEU A 192 19.56 15.71 -7.35
C LEU A 192 20.82 16.49 -7.70
N ILE A 193 20.79 17.82 -7.67
CA ILE A 193 21.90 18.71 -8.06
C ILE A 193 22.66 19.22 -6.83
N TRP A 194 21.97 19.31 -5.68
CA TRP A 194 22.55 19.79 -4.42
C TRP A 194 22.84 18.64 -3.46
#